data_92422a1ed90cb4153f62a66c7d5b31e0
#
_entry.id   92422a1ed90cb4153f62a66c7d5b31e0
#
_cell.length_a   1.000
_cell.length_b   1.000
_cell.length_c   1.000
_cell.angle_alpha   90.00
_cell.angle_beta   90.00
_cell.angle_gamma   90.00
#
_symmetry.space_group_name_H-M   'P 1'
#
loop_
_entity.id
_entity.type
_entity.pdbx_description
1 polymer ?
#
loop_
_entity_poly.entity_id
_entity_poly.type
_entity_poly.pdbx_seq_one_letter_code
_entity_poly.pdbx_strand_id
1 'polypeptide(L)' 'MSAVEQAIRALLDERGPGKTICPSEAAKRLAGPGGDWRETMEMVHDAVDAMLAAGTITLTWKGQRKDQRRCAYRIARR' A
#
# COMPACT_ATOMS: atom_id res chain seq x y z
N MET A 1 -6.85 8.64 -11.04
CA MET A 1 -6.25 7.72 -10.05
C MET A 1 -5.29 6.79 -10.76
N SER A 2 -4.08 6.63 -10.24
CA SER A 2 -3.08 5.79 -10.88
C SER A 2 -3.40 4.29 -10.73
N ALA A 3 -2.79 3.47 -11.60
CA ALA A 3 -2.94 2.02 -11.49
C ALA A 3 -2.43 1.51 -10.14
N VAL A 4 -1.39 2.15 -9.58
CA VAL A 4 -0.83 1.78 -8.28
C VAL A 4 -1.84 2.03 -7.17
N GLU A 5 -2.48 3.20 -7.16
CA GLU A 5 -3.50 3.51 -6.17
C GLU A 5 -4.69 2.58 -6.29
N GLN A 6 -5.09 2.25 -7.51
CA GLN A 6 -6.19 1.31 -7.75
C GLN A 6 -5.85 -0.07 -7.19
N ALA A 7 -4.62 -0.53 -7.37
CA ALA A 7 -4.18 -1.82 -6.83
C ALA A 7 -4.24 -1.82 -5.29
N ILE A 8 -3.81 -0.74 -4.65
CA ILE A 8 -3.85 -0.62 -3.19
C ILE A 8 -5.31 -0.66 -2.71
N ARG A 9 -6.18 0.12 -3.34
CA ARG A 9 -7.60 0.17 -2.97
C ARG A 9 -8.27 -1.17 -3.17
N ALA A 10 -7.99 -1.85 -4.27
CA ALA A 10 -8.57 -3.16 -4.57
C ALA A 10 -8.18 -4.19 -3.51
N LEU A 11 -6.91 -4.20 -3.10
CA LEU A 11 -6.44 -5.11 -2.06
C LEU A 11 -7.11 -4.83 -0.72
N LEU A 12 -7.25 -3.56 -0.37
CA LEU A 12 -7.93 -3.19 0.88
C LEU A 12 -9.40 -3.60 0.85
N ASP A 13 -10.06 -3.44 -0.30
CA ASP A 13 -11.45 -3.86 -0.46
C ASP A 13 -11.60 -5.37 -0.35
N GLU A 14 -10.66 -6.12 -0.93
CA GLU A 14 -10.66 -7.59 -0.85
C GLU A 14 -10.47 -8.10 0.58
N ARG A 15 -9.62 -7.42 1.35
CA ARG A 15 -9.36 -7.80 2.74
C ARG A 15 -10.49 -7.39 3.68
N GLY A 16 -11.18 -6.31 3.37
CA GLY A 16 -12.30 -5.80 4.17
C GLY A 16 -11.90 -4.82 5.25
N PRO A 17 -12.91 -4.24 5.95
CA PRO A 17 -12.65 -3.24 6.99
C PRO A 17 -11.79 -3.78 8.13
N GLY A 18 -10.92 -2.94 8.65
CA GLY A 18 -10.06 -3.29 9.77
C GLY A 18 -8.86 -4.15 9.44
N LYS A 19 -8.69 -4.50 8.16
CA LYS A 19 -7.55 -5.30 7.72
C LYS A 19 -6.48 -4.40 7.10
N THR A 20 -5.26 -4.92 7.07
CA THR A 20 -4.13 -4.20 6.48
C THR A 20 -3.50 -5.01 5.36
N ILE A 21 -2.77 -4.33 4.50
CA ILE A 21 -1.99 -4.99 3.44
C ILE A 21 -0.52 -4.57 3.56
N CYS A 22 0.36 -5.44 3.04
CA CYS A 22 1.76 -5.12 2.92
C CYS A 22 1.98 -4.40 1.59
N PRO A 23 2.86 -3.37 1.52
CA PRO A 23 3.12 -2.70 0.24
C PRO A 23 3.62 -3.64 -0.85
N SER A 24 4.34 -4.70 -0.49
CA SER A 24 4.79 -5.69 -1.47
C SER A 24 3.63 -6.43 -2.15
N GLU A 25 2.50 -6.56 -1.49
CA GLU A 25 1.32 -7.17 -2.11
C GLU A 25 0.83 -6.34 -3.29
N ALA A 26 0.82 -5.02 -3.15
CA ALA A 26 0.45 -4.13 -4.25
C ALA A 26 1.48 -4.20 -5.38
N ALA A 27 2.76 -4.24 -5.03
CA ALA A 27 3.83 -4.34 -6.01
C ALA A 27 3.73 -5.63 -6.81
N LYS A 28 3.49 -6.75 -6.14
CA LYS A 28 3.35 -8.06 -6.79
C LYS A 28 2.13 -8.08 -7.72
N ARG A 29 1.04 -7.48 -7.30
CA ARG A 29 -0.18 -7.42 -8.11
C ARG A 29 0.06 -6.62 -9.40
N LEU A 30 0.76 -5.50 -9.30
CA LEU A 30 1.08 -4.66 -10.44
C LEU A 30 2.06 -5.32 -11.40
N ALA A 31 3.07 -5.97 -10.86
CA ALA A 31 4.09 -6.65 -11.68
C ALA A 31 3.52 -7.87 -12.41
N GLY A 32 2.52 -8.51 -11.81
CA GLY A 32 1.91 -9.71 -12.37
C GLY A 32 2.79 -10.95 -12.21
N PRO A 33 2.26 -12.12 -12.64
CA PRO A 33 3.00 -13.38 -12.55
C PRO A 33 4.31 -13.29 -13.34
N GLY A 34 5.42 -13.64 -12.69
CA GLY A 34 6.74 -13.62 -13.31
C GLY A 34 7.38 -12.25 -13.41
N GLY A 35 6.68 -11.18 -12.98
CA GLY A 35 7.25 -9.83 -12.99
C GLY A 35 8.14 -9.55 -11.79
N ASP A 36 8.99 -8.53 -11.92
CA ASP A 36 9.86 -8.12 -10.83
C ASP A 36 9.17 -7.09 -9.95
N TRP A 37 8.52 -7.58 -8.91
CA TRP A 37 7.78 -6.72 -7.98
C TRP A 37 8.69 -5.76 -7.20
N ARG A 38 9.98 -6.11 -7.05
CA ARG A 38 10.92 -5.24 -6.32
C ARG A 38 11.14 -3.93 -7.06
N GLU A 39 11.16 -3.96 -8.38
CA GLU A 39 11.28 -2.75 -9.19
C GLU A 39 10.04 -1.87 -9.07
N THR A 40 8.90 -2.48 -8.80
CA THR A 40 7.62 -1.78 -8.67
C THR A 40 7.45 -1.11 -7.30
N MET A 41 8.25 -1.53 -6.31
CA MET A 41 8.12 -1.02 -4.94
C MET A 41 8.26 0.50 -4.84
N GLU A 42 9.15 1.10 -5.62
CA GLU A 42 9.33 2.55 -5.60
C GLU A 42 8.04 3.27 -5.97
N MET A 43 7.37 2.79 -7.02
CA MET A 43 6.09 3.34 -7.45
C MET A 43 5.02 3.18 -6.36
N VAL A 44 5.04 2.04 -5.67
CA VAL A 44 4.10 1.79 -4.57
C VAL A 44 4.38 2.76 -3.42
N HIS A 45 5.64 2.95 -3.05
CA HIS A 45 5.99 3.89 -1.98
C HIS A 45 5.56 5.31 -2.31
N ASP A 46 5.74 5.75 -3.55
CA ASP A 46 5.31 7.08 -3.99
C ASP A 46 3.79 7.24 -3.89
N ALA A 47 3.05 6.22 -4.32
CA ALA A 47 1.60 6.23 -4.25
C ALA A 47 1.12 6.23 -2.79
N VAL A 48 1.79 5.48 -1.92
CA VAL A 48 1.48 5.44 -0.49
C VAL A 48 1.64 6.83 0.12
N ASP A 49 2.75 7.51 -0.20
CA ASP A 49 2.98 8.86 0.31
C ASP A 49 1.87 9.82 -0.13
N ALA A 50 1.46 9.76 -1.40
CA ALA A 50 0.40 10.60 -1.92
C ALA A 50 -0.95 10.29 -1.27
N MET A 51 -1.28 9.02 -1.11
CA MET A 51 -2.55 8.61 -0.50
C MET A 51 -2.60 8.97 0.99
N LEU A 52 -1.46 8.85 1.67
CA LEU A 52 -1.36 9.24 3.07
C LEU A 52 -1.59 10.75 3.23
N ALA A 53 -0.96 11.55 2.37
CA ALA A 53 -1.13 13.00 2.37
C ALA A 53 -2.57 13.39 2.06
N ALA A 54 -3.23 12.66 1.16
CA ALA A 54 -4.64 12.91 0.81
C ALA A 54 -5.61 12.43 1.89
N GLY A 55 -5.14 11.66 2.88
CA GLY A 55 -5.98 11.17 3.96
C GLY A 55 -6.85 9.97 3.60
N THR A 56 -6.51 9.24 2.55
CA THR A 56 -7.29 8.08 2.11
C THR A 56 -6.87 6.78 2.78
N ILE A 57 -5.66 6.73 3.30
CA ILE A 57 -5.12 5.55 4.00
C ILE A 57 -4.41 5.98 5.29
N THR A 58 -4.15 4.99 6.14
CA THR A 58 -3.27 5.16 7.31
C THR A 58 -2.17 4.11 7.24
N LEU A 59 -1.07 4.37 7.94
CA LEU A 59 0.03 3.42 8.02
C LEU A 59 0.14 2.90 9.45
N THR A 60 0.45 1.62 9.57
CA THR A 60 0.65 1.00 10.88
C THR A 60 1.87 0.09 10.84
N TRP A 61 2.43 -0.19 12.01
CA TRP A 61 3.45 -1.21 12.17
C TRP A 61 3.37 -1.76 13.58
N LYS A 62 3.26 -3.07 13.69
CA LYS A 62 3.12 -3.76 14.98
C LYS A 62 1.96 -3.20 15.82
N GLY A 63 0.86 -2.90 15.14
CA GLY A 63 -0.34 -2.39 15.80
C GLY A 63 -0.35 -0.92 16.13
N GLN A 64 0.73 -0.19 15.83
CA GLN A 64 0.82 1.23 16.11
C GLN A 64 0.73 2.05 14.84
N ARG A 65 0.03 3.18 14.91
CA ARG A 65 -0.12 4.09 13.79
C ARG A 65 1.19 4.82 13.52
N LYS A 66 1.50 4.99 12.24
CA LYS A 66 2.66 5.74 11.79
C LYS A 66 2.21 6.96 11.00
N ASP A 67 2.85 8.09 11.22
CA ASP A 67 2.56 9.33 10.51
C ASP A 67 3.31 9.45 9.19
N GLN A 68 4.41 8.72 9.07
CA GLN A 68 5.26 8.77 7.89
C GLN A 68 5.70 7.38 7.48
N ARG A 69 6.00 7.24 6.20
CA ARG A 69 6.55 6.01 5.65
C ARG A 69 8.03 5.91 6.02
N ARG A 70 8.32 5.14 7.04
CA ARG A 70 9.69 4.85 7.47
C ARG A 70 9.81 3.36 7.73
N CYS A 71 10.92 2.77 7.29
CA CYS A 71 11.18 1.35 7.53
C CYS A 71 10.00 0.50 7.08
N ALA A 72 9.69 -0.56 7.83
CA ALA A 72 8.56 -1.41 7.52
C ALA A 72 7.25 -0.74 7.93
N TYR A 73 6.19 -0.99 7.17
CA TYR A 73 4.87 -0.48 7.47
C TYR A 73 3.80 -1.34 6.79
N ARG A 74 2.57 -1.22 7.25
CA ARG A 74 1.42 -1.83 6.62
C ARG A 74 0.41 -0.74 6.30
N ILE A 75 -0.38 -0.97 5.26
CA ILE A 75 -1.35 -0.01 4.76
C ILE A 75 -2.74 -0.41 5.21
N ALA A 76 -3.47 0.54 5.78
CA ALA A 76 -4.85 0.32 6.22
C ALA A 76 -5.75 1.38 5.60
N ARG A 77 -7.02 1.02 5.40
CA ARG A 77 -8.03 1.98 5.00
C ARG A 77 -8.27 2.95 6.16
N ARG A 78 -8.37 4.21 5.84
CA ARG A 78 -8.66 5.24 6.84
C ARG A 78 -10.10 5.20 7.36
#